data_6428f331b2e7dc5990063467ac4c6fc3
#
_entry.id   6428f331b2e7dc5990063467ac4c6fc3
#
_cell.length_a   1.000
_cell.length_b   1.000
_cell.length_c   1.000
_cell.angle_alpha   90.00
_cell.angle_beta   90.00
_cell.angle_gamma   90.00
#
_symmetry.space_group_name_H-M   'P 1'
#
loop_
_entity.id
_entity.type
_entity.pdbx_description
1 polymer ?
#
loop_
_entity_poly.entity_id
_entity_poly.type
_entity_poly.pdbx_seq_one_letter_code
_entity_poly.pdbx_strand_id
1 'polypeptide(L)'
;MGYQFRIVPVVEVSCKRCGGHFKTYEPSESSPELICPNCVQAEEAKGRTREREKAFAKLCPPAMAATVLEKLPAWADNQASVKKALAWNPTPEKPILILHGVTGRGKSRLMWQVLKRLAVEQGLPPVYFGAGELSPAVSAAWADMKAERLVESVKAAKVLAFDDLDKDRLSPKAEEALFAVISHRCDYGKPTVITTNLTGEPLVARMSSEMGPALLRRLREFSVTISP
;
A
#
# COMPACT_ATOMS: atom_id res chain seq x y z
N MET A 1 -15.81 56.26 -8.18
CA MET A 1 -15.18 55.77 -6.92
C MET A 1 -13.87 55.08 -7.30
N GLY A 2 -12.73 55.77 -7.03
CA GLY A 2 -11.43 55.19 -7.34
C GLY A 2 -11.01 54.19 -6.25
N TYR A 3 -10.76 52.97 -6.62
CA TYR A 3 -10.14 51.99 -5.70
C TYR A 3 -8.68 52.39 -5.48
N GLN A 4 -8.34 52.88 -4.29
CA GLN A 4 -6.95 53.05 -3.86
C GLN A 4 -6.40 51.65 -3.45
N PHE A 5 -5.57 51.06 -4.29
CA PHE A 5 -4.81 49.87 -3.93
C PHE A 5 -3.76 50.24 -2.87
N ARG A 6 -3.93 49.73 -1.66
CA ARG A 6 -2.94 49.89 -0.60
C ARG A 6 -1.83 48.86 -0.84
N ILE A 7 -0.65 49.30 -1.23
CA ILE A 7 0.53 48.42 -1.34
C ILE A 7 0.96 48.09 0.10
N VAL A 8 0.81 46.82 0.47
CA VAL A 8 1.31 46.33 1.78
C VAL A 8 2.79 45.97 1.61
N PRO A 9 3.70 46.58 2.40
CA PRO A 9 5.12 46.29 2.28
C PRO A 9 5.45 44.85 2.68
N VAL A 10 6.48 44.29 2.02
CA VAL A 10 7.05 42.99 2.40
C VAL A 10 8.15 43.23 3.40
N VAL A 11 8.06 42.62 4.55
CA VAL A 11 9.02 42.73 5.64
C VAL A 11 9.67 41.38 5.98
N GLU A 12 10.86 41.42 6.51
CA GLU A 12 11.55 40.23 7.02
C GLU A 12 11.26 40.05 8.51
N VAL A 13 10.79 38.87 8.88
CA VAL A 13 10.38 38.55 10.26
C VAL A 13 10.97 37.22 10.70
N SER A 14 11.07 37.03 12.01
CA SER A 14 11.55 35.76 12.60
C SER A 14 10.39 34.82 12.84
N CYS A 15 10.55 33.54 12.46
CA CYS A 15 9.60 32.47 12.73
C CYS A 15 9.53 32.17 14.22
N LYS A 16 8.37 32.25 14.83
CA LYS A 16 8.19 31.93 16.26
C LYS A 16 8.46 30.47 16.62
N ARG A 17 8.49 29.58 15.61
CA ARG A 17 8.69 28.13 15.83
C ARG A 17 10.15 27.69 15.68
N CYS A 18 10.86 28.14 14.64
CA CYS A 18 12.25 27.72 14.37
C CYS A 18 13.30 28.81 14.52
N GLY A 19 12.89 30.07 14.75
CA GLY A 19 13.78 31.23 14.83
C GLY A 19 14.33 31.70 13.47
N GLY A 20 14.11 30.98 12.39
CA GLY A 20 14.58 31.34 11.05
C GLY A 20 13.85 32.56 10.48
N HIS A 21 14.55 33.38 9.69
CA HIS A 21 13.98 34.55 9.03
C HIS A 21 13.24 34.17 7.75
N PHE A 22 12.11 34.87 7.48
CA PHE A 22 11.36 34.72 6.22
C PHE A 22 10.66 36.03 5.86
N LYS A 23 10.35 36.21 4.60
CA LYS A 23 9.64 37.40 4.10
C LYS A 23 8.13 37.17 4.09
N THR A 24 7.40 38.15 4.59
CA THR A 24 5.92 38.16 4.57
C THR A 24 5.43 39.58 4.38
N TYR A 25 4.13 39.73 4.09
CA TYR A 25 3.51 41.04 4.16
C TYR A 25 3.52 41.56 5.60
N GLU A 26 3.63 42.91 5.76
CA GLU A 26 3.64 43.53 7.07
C GLU A 26 2.44 43.04 7.91
N PRO A 27 2.72 42.37 9.07
CA PRO A 27 1.64 41.80 9.87
C PRO A 27 0.82 42.92 10.58
N SER A 28 -0.48 42.78 10.60
CA SER A 28 -1.36 43.61 11.40
C SER A 28 -1.39 43.10 12.85
N GLU A 29 -1.88 43.94 13.79
CA GLU A 29 -2.04 43.54 15.20
C GLU A 29 -2.91 42.28 15.39
N SER A 30 -3.82 42.01 14.46
CA SER A 30 -4.68 40.81 14.42
C SER A 30 -4.09 39.63 13.62
N SER A 31 -2.85 39.74 13.14
CA SER A 31 -2.24 38.69 12.36
C SER A 31 -1.98 37.43 13.21
N PRO A 32 -2.22 36.22 12.66
CA PRO A 32 -1.88 34.97 13.34
C PRO A 32 -0.37 34.90 13.63
N GLU A 33 0.01 33.97 14.51
CA GLU A 33 1.43 33.78 14.83
C GLU A 33 2.29 33.65 13.55
N LEU A 34 3.41 34.39 13.52
CA LEU A 34 4.34 34.42 12.40
C LEU A 34 5.13 33.10 12.34
N ILE A 35 4.64 32.18 11.54
CA ILE A 35 5.25 30.86 11.29
C ILE A 35 5.72 30.79 9.85
N CYS A 36 6.99 30.44 9.62
CA CYS A 36 7.53 30.34 8.26
C CYS A 36 6.85 29.19 7.46
N PRO A 37 6.79 29.30 6.13
CA PRO A 37 6.20 28.28 5.26
C PRO A 37 6.73 26.87 5.50
N ASN A 38 8.03 26.73 5.78
CA ASN A 38 8.65 25.44 6.08
C ASN A 38 8.07 24.80 7.35
N CYS A 39 7.86 25.59 8.40
CA CYS A 39 7.24 25.09 9.64
C CYS A 39 5.76 24.75 9.46
N VAL A 40 5.02 25.50 8.66
CA VAL A 40 3.63 25.17 8.30
C VAL A 40 3.57 23.86 7.54
N GLN A 41 4.38 23.72 6.49
CA GLN A 41 4.44 22.47 5.68
C GLN A 41 4.86 21.27 6.54
N ALA A 42 5.82 21.44 7.45
CA ALA A 42 6.24 20.36 8.35
C ALA A 42 5.11 19.90 9.28
N GLU A 43 4.30 20.84 9.79
CA GLU A 43 3.16 20.50 10.66
C GLU A 43 2.04 19.81 9.88
N GLU A 44 1.72 20.30 8.68
CA GLU A 44 0.75 19.67 7.80
C GLU A 44 1.22 18.23 7.40
N ALA A 45 2.52 18.05 7.13
CA ALA A 45 3.07 16.73 6.84
C ALA A 45 2.90 15.78 8.03
N LYS A 46 3.19 16.25 9.26
CA LYS A 46 2.95 15.46 10.48
C LYS A 46 1.47 15.16 10.69
N GLY A 47 0.59 16.13 10.43
CA GLY A 47 -0.86 15.93 10.47
C GLY A 47 -1.31 14.83 9.51
N ARG A 48 -0.90 14.92 8.24
CA ARG A 48 -1.20 13.90 7.22
C ARG A 48 -0.68 12.50 7.61
N THR A 49 0.52 12.42 8.18
CA THR A 49 1.08 11.13 8.65
C THR A 49 0.23 10.54 9.77
N ARG A 50 -0.16 11.34 10.77
CA ARG A 50 -1.03 10.89 11.87
C ARG A 50 -2.40 10.39 11.39
N GLU A 51 -2.99 11.09 10.42
CA GLU A 51 -4.27 10.66 9.83
C GLU A 51 -4.13 9.32 9.09
N ARG A 52 -3.05 9.14 8.32
CA ARG A 52 -2.74 7.88 7.63
C ARG A 52 -2.50 6.73 8.63
N GLU A 53 -1.78 6.98 9.71
CA GLU A 53 -1.58 6.01 10.79
C GLU A 53 -2.91 5.57 11.40
N LYS A 54 -3.80 6.53 11.73
CA LYS A 54 -5.13 6.22 12.26
C LYS A 54 -5.99 5.43 11.28
N ALA A 55 -5.94 5.78 9.99
CA ALA A 55 -6.67 5.06 8.95
C ALA A 55 -6.12 3.63 8.78
N PHE A 56 -4.79 3.45 8.75
CA PHE A 56 -4.17 2.15 8.66
C PHE A 56 -4.45 1.27 9.89
N ALA A 57 -4.44 1.84 11.10
CA ALA A 57 -4.73 1.12 12.33
C ALA A 57 -6.16 0.54 12.38
N LYS A 58 -7.12 1.15 11.66
CA LYS A 58 -8.48 0.60 11.54
C LYS A 58 -8.55 -0.63 10.63
N LEU A 59 -7.63 -0.72 9.68
CA LEU A 59 -7.56 -1.82 8.70
C LEU A 59 -6.70 -2.98 9.21
N CYS A 60 -5.59 -2.67 9.86
CA CYS A 60 -4.59 -3.66 10.28
C CYS A 60 -5.08 -4.46 11.50
N PRO A 61 -5.15 -5.80 11.42
CA PRO A 61 -5.51 -6.61 12.58
C PRO A 61 -4.55 -6.36 13.77
N PRO A 62 -5.04 -6.29 15.02
CA PRO A 62 -4.19 -6.00 16.19
C PRO A 62 -2.98 -6.92 16.32
N ALA A 63 -3.15 -8.23 16.04
CA ALA A 63 -2.06 -9.20 16.07
C ALA A 63 -0.96 -8.91 15.03
N MET A 64 -1.30 -8.28 13.90
CA MET A 64 -0.37 -7.86 12.86
C MET A 64 0.27 -6.52 13.19
N ALA A 65 -0.50 -5.60 13.77
CA ALA A 65 0.01 -4.31 14.25
C ALA A 65 1.07 -4.48 15.35
N ALA A 66 0.89 -5.46 16.24
CA ALA A 66 1.82 -5.80 17.34
C ALA A 66 3.06 -6.59 16.87
N THR A 67 3.35 -6.68 15.58
CA THR A 67 4.50 -7.43 15.06
C THR A 67 5.82 -6.81 15.50
N VAL A 68 6.66 -7.62 16.15
CA VAL A 68 8.07 -7.34 16.42
C VAL A 68 8.89 -8.14 15.42
N LEU A 69 9.58 -7.44 14.52
CA LEU A 69 10.29 -8.08 13.39
C LEU A 69 11.35 -9.08 13.84
N GLU A 70 12.10 -8.73 14.88
CA GLU A 70 13.19 -9.53 15.43
C GLU A 70 12.70 -10.86 16.04
N LYS A 71 11.39 -10.96 16.33
CA LYS A 71 10.73 -12.18 16.83
C LYS A 71 10.16 -13.06 15.72
N LEU A 72 10.24 -12.64 14.46
CA LEU A 72 9.80 -13.48 13.35
C LEU A 72 10.81 -14.62 13.10
N PRO A 73 10.37 -15.87 12.88
CA PRO A 73 11.26 -16.95 12.47
C PRO A 73 12.10 -16.59 11.25
N ALA A 74 11.49 -15.93 10.27
CA ALA A 74 12.18 -15.41 9.09
C ALA A 74 13.32 -14.43 9.40
N TRP A 75 13.21 -13.65 10.46
CA TRP A 75 14.28 -12.73 10.87
C TRP A 75 15.52 -13.48 11.36
N ALA A 76 15.32 -14.52 12.19
CA ALA A 76 16.42 -15.32 12.71
C ALA A 76 17.18 -16.05 11.59
N ASP A 77 16.44 -16.59 10.62
CA ASP A 77 17.01 -17.44 9.57
C ASP A 77 17.49 -16.64 8.34
N ASN A 78 16.82 -15.55 7.99
CA ASN A 78 17.11 -14.78 6.78
C ASN A 78 16.80 -13.28 6.91
N GLN A 79 17.51 -12.61 7.80
CA GLN A 79 17.36 -11.17 8.04
C GLN A 79 17.52 -10.33 6.76
N ALA A 80 18.41 -10.75 5.85
CA ALA A 80 18.64 -10.04 4.60
C ALA A 80 17.38 -10.01 3.72
N SER A 81 16.66 -11.13 3.60
CA SER A 81 15.39 -11.20 2.86
C SER A 81 14.30 -10.36 3.53
N VAL A 82 14.21 -10.36 4.86
CA VAL A 82 13.25 -9.51 5.59
C VAL A 82 13.53 -8.03 5.32
N LYS A 83 14.80 -7.60 5.44
CA LYS A 83 15.19 -6.22 5.12
C LYS A 83 14.91 -5.85 3.67
N LYS A 84 15.19 -6.76 2.72
CA LYS A 84 14.89 -6.57 1.31
C LYS A 84 13.39 -6.39 1.06
N ALA A 85 12.54 -7.17 1.72
CA ALA A 85 11.10 -7.03 1.61
C ALA A 85 10.60 -5.69 2.17
N LEU A 86 11.10 -5.28 3.33
CA LEU A 86 10.76 -3.99 3.93
C LEU A 86 11.23 -2.80 3.08
N ALA A 87 12.35 -2.92 2.41
CA ALA A 87 12.91 -1.89 1.54
C ALA A 87 12.31 -1.91 0.11
N TRP A 88 11.46 -2.89 -0.22
CA TRP A 88 10.88 -3.00 -1.56
C TRP A 88 10.05 -1.75 -1.90
N ASN A 89 10.40 -1.11 -3.01
CA ASN A 89 9.61 -0.05 -3.62
C ASN A 89 9.06 -0.54 -4.96
N PRO A 90 7.75 -0.40 -5.20
CA PRO A 90 7.18 -0.77 -6.48
C PRO A 90 7.73 0.13 -7.60
N THR A 91 8.06 -0.48 -8.73
CA THR A 91 8.37 0.23 -9.98
C THR A 91 7.36 -0.18 -11.06
N PRO A 92 7.19 0.59 -12.13
CA PRO A 92 6.31 0.20 -13.23
C PRO A 92 6.62 -1.19 -13.80
N GLU A 93 7.90 -1.57 -13.86
CA GLU A 93 8.37 -2.86 -14.39
C GLU A 93 8.22 -4.01 -13.37
N LYS A 94 8.28 -3.70 -12.08
CA LYS A 94 8.20 -4.67 -10.98
C LYS A 94 7.24 -4.18 -9.89
N PRO A 95 5.94 -4.05 -10.22
CA PRO A 95 4.93 -3.54 -9.29
C PRO A 95 4.48 -4.58 -8.26
N ILE A 96 4.86 -5.85 -8.39
CA ILE A 96 4.40 -6.94 -7.54
C ILE A 96 5.51 -7.43 -6.62
N LEU A 97 5.23 -7.50 -5.32
CA LEU A 97 6.03 -8.21 -4.33
C LEU A 97 5.36 -9.54 -3.99
N ILE A 98 6.09 -10.65 -4.14
CA ILE A 98 5.66 -11.97 -3.68
C ILE A 98 6.51 -12.39 -2.49
N LEU A 99 5.87 -12.58 -1.33
CA LEU A 99 6.49 -13.18 -0.15
C LEU A 99 6.16 -14.67 -0.15
N HIS A 100 7.17 -15.49 -0.49
CA HIS A 100 7.03 -16.93 -0.66
C HIS A 100 7.75 -17.70 0.44
N GLY A 101 7.22 -18.85 0.85
CA GLY A 101 7.89 -19.76 1.77
C GLY A 101 6.91 -20.56 2.61
N VAL A 102 7.42 -21.51 3.37
CA VAL A 102 6.60 -22.41 4.19
C VAL A 102 5.79 -21.67 5.25
N THR A 103 4.73 -22.32 5.74
CA THR A 103 3.87 -21.77 6.79
C THR A 103 4.68 -21.49 8.07
N GLY A 104 4.28 -20.47 8.83
CA GLY A 104 4.90 -20.13 10.12
C GLY A 104 6.10 -19.17 10.02
N ARG A 105 6.59 -18.84 8.84
CA ARG A 105 7.74 -17.92 8.65
C ARG A 105 7.44 -16.43 8.97
N GLY A 106 6.16 -16.07 9.10
CA GLY A 106 5.76 -14.69 9.37
C GLY A 106 5.50 -13.85 8.13
N LYS A 107 5.25 -14.46 6.96
CA LYS A 107 4.98 -13.76 5.68
C LYS A 107 3.85 -12.73 5.80
N SER A 108 2.71 -13.11 6.36
CA SER A 108 1.57 -12.20 6.56
C SER A 108 1.94 -11.02 7.47
N ARG A 109 2.68 -11.27 8.55
CA ARG A 109 3.18 -10.21 9.44
C ARG A 109 4.12 -9.26 8.71
N LEU A 110 5.04 -9.79 7.90
CA LEU A 110 5.96 -9.00 7.09
C LEU A 110 5.21 -8.19 6.02
N MET A 111 4.21 -8.80 5.36
CA MET A 111 3.33 -8.10 4.43
C MET A 111 2.68 -6.88 5.10
N TRP A 112 2.10 -7.02 6.29
CA TRP A 112 1.48 -5.91 7.00
C TRP A 112 2.47 -4.78 7.36
N GLN A 113 3.76 -5.09 7.61
CA GLN A 113 4.79 -4.06 7.79
C GLN A 113 5.10 -3.33 6.48
N VAL A 114 5.17 -4.05 5.35
CA VAL A 114 5.30 -3.43 4.02
C VAL A 114 4.10 -2.53 3.71
N LEU A 115 2.87 -3.02 3.95
CA LEU A 115 1.64 -2.25 3.74
C LEU A 115 1.58 -1.00 4.63
N LYS A 116 2.03 -1.10 5.90
CA LYS A 116 2.14 0.05 6.81
C LYS A 116 3.04 1.13 6.23
N ARG A 117 4.22 0.75 5.76
CA ARG A 117 5.17 1.68 5.14
C ARG A 117 4.56 2.37 3.91
N LEU A 118 3.96 1.61 3.00
CA LEU A 118 3.32 2.16 1.80
C LEU A 118 2.16 3.09 2.15
N ALA A 119 1.31 2.70 3.11
CA ALA A 119 0.14 3.49 3.49
C ALA A 119 0.51 4.76 4.25
N VAL A 120 1.40 4.67 5.24
CA VAL A 120 1.70 5.76 6.16
C VAL A 120 2.72 6.73 5.56
N GLU A 121 3.85 6.20 5.09
CA GLU A 121 4.95 7.04 4.58
C GLU A 121 4.66 7.55 3.17
N GLN A 122 4.17 6.69 2.27
CA GLN A 122 3.93 7.05 0.87
C GLN A 122 2.49 7.49 0.58
N GLY A 123 1.55 7.32 1.53
CA GLY A 123 0.14 7.70 1.32
C GLY A 123 -0.60 6.81 0.34
N LEU A 124 -0.24 5.53 0.27
CA LEU A 124 -0.81 4.53 -0.62
C LEU A 124 -1.67 3.54 0.21
N PRO A 125 -2.94 3.84 0.50
CA PRO A 125 -3.79 2.96 1.30
C PRO A 125 -4.04 1.63 0.57
N PRO A 126 -3.94 0.48 1.29
CA PRO A 126 -4.16 -0.83 0.69
C PRO A 126 -5.64 -1.23 0.70
N VAL A 127 -6.00 -2.04 -0.31
CA VAL A 127 -7.15 -2.95 -0.29
C VAL A 127 -6.58 -4.34 0.00
N TYR A 128 -7.16 -5.05 0.97
CA TYR A 128 -6.65 -6.33 1.46
C TYR A 128 -7.69 -7.43 1.31
N PHE A 129 -7.23 -8.58 0.87
CA PHE A 129 -7.97 -9.84 0.87
C PHE A 129 -7.17 -10.89 1.65
N GLY A 130 -7.77 -11.41 2.72
CA GLY A 130 -7.22 -12.54 3.47
C GLY A 130 -7.45 -13.87 2.78
N ALA A 131 -6.87 -14.93 3.35
CA ALA A 131 -7.09 -16.30 2.88
C ALA A 131 -8.59 -16.64 2.85
N GLY A 132 -9.09 -17.16 1.72
CA GLY A 132 -10.48 -17.53 1.56
C GLY A 132 -11.48 -16.40 1.33
N GLU A 133 -11.03 -15.15 1.23
CA GLU A 133 -11.94 -14.00 1.10
C GLU A 133 -12.27 -13.64 -0.35
N LEU A 134 -11.38 -13.94 -1.31
CA LEU A 134 -11.57 -13.51 -2.70
C LEU A 134 -12.78 -14.20 -3.36
N SER A 135 -12.89 -15.52 -3.26
CA SER A 135 -14.01 -16.27 -3.86
C SER A 135 -15.36 -15.87 -3.32
N PRO A 136 -15.57 -15.76 -1.98
CA PRO A 136 -16.83 -15.25 -1.43
C PRO A 136 -17.14 -13.82 -1.84
N ALA A 137 -16.14 -12.94 -1.85
CA ALA A 137 -16.34 -11.54 -2.26
C ALA A 137 -16.79 -11.43 -3.72
N VAL A 138 -16.16 -12.19 -4.63
CA VAL A 138 -16.56 -12.25 -6.04
C VAL A 138 -17.94 -12.85 -6.17
N SER A 139 -18.26 -13.95 -5.47
CA SER A 139 -19.57 -14.60 -5.53
C SER A 139 -20.70 -13.68 -5.04
N ALA A 140 -20.49 -12.98 -3.92
CA ALA A 140 -21.45 -12.01 -3.40
C ALA A 140 -21.66 -10.85 -4.37
N ALA A 141 -20.57 -10.32 -4.94
CA ALA A 141 -20.67 -9.25 -5.94
C ALA A 141 -21.39 -9.68 -7.21
N TRP A 142 -21.27 -10.94 -7.64
CA TRP A 142 -22.03 -11.49 -8.76
C TRP A 142 -23.53 -11.61 -8.41
N ALA A 143 -23.87 -12.11 -7.23
CA ALA A 143 -25.25 -12.21 -6.77
C ALA A 143 -25.95 -10.84 -6.73
N ASP A 144 -25.23 -9.80 -6.34
CA ASP A 144 -25.73 -8.43 -6.26
C ASP A 144 -25.62 -7.64 -7.60
N MET A 145 -25.20 -8.27 -8.70
CA MET A 145 -24.92 -7.61 -9.98
C MET A 145 -23.88 -6.46 -9.86
N LYS A 146 -22.95 -6.60 -8.93
CA LYS A 146 -21.89 -5.59 -8.64
C LYS A 146 -20.49 -6.08 -8.96
N ALA A 147 -20.34 -7.22 -9.64
CA ALA A 147 -19.03 -7.85 -9.90
C ALA A 147 -18.08 -6.94 -10.67
N GLU A 148 -18.57 -6.25 -11.70
CA GLU A 148 -17.76 -5.29 -12.46
C GLU A 148 -17.25 -4.15 -11.57
N ARG A 149 -18.11 -3.61 -10.69
CA ARG A 149 -17.74 -2.55 -9.75
C ARG A 149 -16.68 -3.01 -8.76
N LEU A 150 -16.78 -4.24 -8.26
CA LEU A 150 -15.75 -4.82 -7.39
C LEU A 150 -14.43 -4.92 -8.13
N VAL A 151 -14.41 -5.53 -9.32
CA VAL A 151 -13.20 -5.70 -10.12
C VAL A 151 -12.56 -4.34 -10.44
N GLU A 152 -13.34 -3.36 -10.88
CA GLU A 152 -12.83 -2.03 -11.16
C GLU A 152 -12.29 -1.31 -9.91
N SER A 153 -12.96 -1.45 -8.76
CA SER A 153 -12.47 -0.88 -7.49
C SER A 153 -11.14 -1.49 -7.07
N VAL A 154 -10.96 -2.80 -7.24
CA VAL A 154 -9.72 -3.52 -6.91
C VAL A 154 -8.61 -3.18 -7.92
N LYS A 155 -8.93 -3.04 -9.22
CA LYS A 155 -7.99 -2.52 -10.23
C LYS A 155 -7.53 -1.10 -9.88
N ALA A 156 -8.44 -0.25 -9.41
CA ALA A 156 -8.16 1.14 -9.06
C ALA A 156 -7.39 1.33 -7.75
N ALA A 157 -7.37 0.34 -6.87
CA ALA A 157 -6.72 0.41 -5.56
C ALA A 157 -5.27 0.92 -5.64
N LYS A 158 -4.87 1.81 -4.72
CA LYS A 158 -3.50 2.34 -4.67
C LYS A 158 -2.48 1.23 -4.41
N VAL A 159 -2.77 0.35 -3.45
CA VAL A 159 -2.05 -0.90 -3.18
C VAL A 159 -3.07 -2.01 -3.06
N LEU A 160 -2.75 -3.18 -3.58
CA LEU A 160 -3.55 -4.39 -3.41
C LEU A 160 -2.75 -5.43 -2.63
N ALA A 161 -3.38 -6.13 -1.71
CA ALA A 161 -2.75 -7.21 -0.96
C ALA A 161 -3.61 -8.47 -0.99
N PHE A 162 -2.99 -9.60 -1.33
CA PHE A 162 -3.55 -10.95 -1.21
C PHE A 162 -2.73 -11.74 -0.21
N ASP A 163 -3.35 -12.17 0.88
CA ASP A 163 -2.69 -13.01 1.87
C ASP A 163 -3.03 -14.49 1.66
N ASP A 164 -2.00 -15.34 1.71
CA ASP A 164 -2.11 -16.79 1.53
C ASP A 164 -2.89 -17.20 0.25
N LEU A 165 -2.54 -16.60 -0.89
CA LEU A 165 -3.23 -16.79 -2.17
C LEU A 165 -3.40 -18.27 -2.57
N ASP A 166 -2.47 -19.13 -2.15
CA ASP A 166 -2.50 -20.57 -2.43
C ASP A 166 -3.50 -21.36 -1.56
N LYS A 167 -4.04 -20.77 -0.50
CA LYS A 167 -5.02 -21.44 0.36
C LYS A 167 -6.44 -21.38 -0.19
N ASP A 168 -6.71 -20.42 -1.06
CA ASP A 168 -8.02 -20.28 -1.69
C ASP A 168 -8.20 -21.34 -2.80
N ARG A 169 -9.31 -22.05 -2.76
CA ARG A 169 -9.85 -22.70 -3.95
C ARG A 169 -10.70 -21.67 -4.68
N LEU A 170 -10.11 -21.05 -5.68
CA LEU A 170 -10.81 -20.06 -6.46
C LEU A 170 -11.91 -20.72 -7.29
N SER A 171 -13.09 -20.13 -7.30
CA SER A 171 -14.11 -20.47 -8.29
C SER A 171 -13.64 -19.96 -9.67
N PRO A 172 -14.15 -20.53 -10.80
CA PRO A 172 -13.76 -20.05 -12.13
C PRO A 172 -13.95 -18.53 -12.29
N LYS A 173 -15.04 -17.97 -11.77
CA LYS A 173 -15.28 -16.52 -11.77
C LYS A 173 -14.27 -15.74 -10.94
N ALA A 174 -13.83 -16.29 -9.82
CA ALA A 174 -12.80 -15.64 -8.99
C ALA A 174 -11.41 -15.72 -9.66
N GLU A 175 -11.11 -16.79 -10.40
CA GLU A 175 -9.89 -16.89 -11.22
C GLU A 175 -9.88 -15.86 -12.35
N GLU A 176 -10.99 -15.73 -13.08
CA GLU A 176 -11.14 -14.69 -14.12
C GLU A 176 -10.97 -13.28 -13.54
N ALA A 177 -11.62 -12.99 -12.40
CA ALA A 177 -11.49 -11.72 -11.72
C ALA A 177 -10.04 -11.45 -11.26
N LEU A 178 -9.38 -12.45 -10.65
CA LEU A 178 -8.00 -12.36 -10.21
C LEU A 178 -7.06 -12.09 -11.39
N PHE A 179 -7.21 -12.86 -12.48
CA PHE A 179 -6.42 -12.67 -13.69
C PHE A 179 -6.59 -11.27 -14.29
N ALA A 180 -7.85 -10.80 -14.42
CA ALA A 180 -8.15 -9.47 -14.95
C ALA A 180 -7.54 -8.36 -14.07
N VAL A 181 -7.61 -8.51 -12.74
CA VAL A 181 -7.03 -7.57 -11.79
C VAL A 181 -5.51 -7.56 -11.89
N ILE A 182 -4.86 -8.73 -11.80
CA ILE A 182 -3.39 -8.83 -11.84
C ILE A 182 -2.84 -8.31 -13.19
N SER A 183 -3.46 -8.72 -14.32
CA SER A 183 -3.04 -8.24 -15.63
C SER A 183 -3.11 -6.72 -15.73
N HIS A 184 -4.25 -6.12 -15.36
CA HIS A 184 -4.39 -4.66 -15.33
C HIS A 184 -3.33 -4.00 -14.43
N ARG A 185 -3.08 -4.56 -13.25
CA ARG A 185 -2.12 -3.97 -12.31
C ARG A 185 -0.68 -4.10 -12.78
N CYS A 186 -0.33 -5.16 -13.50
CA CYS A 186 0.94 -5.27 -14.20
C CYS A 186 1.08 -4.20 -15.28
N ASP A 187 0.08 -4.08 -16.16
CA ASP A 187 0.11 -3.17 -17.30
C ASP A 187 0.20 -1.69 -16.89
N TYR A 188 -0.37 -1.34 -15.73
CA TYR A 188 -0.36 0.02 -15.18
C TYR A 188 0.62 0.24 -14.02
N GLY A 189 1.54 -0.69 -13.77
CA GLY A 189 2.56 -0.56 -12.74
C GLY A 189 2.02 -0.38 -11.32
N LYS A 190 0.83 -0.98 -10.99
CA LYS A 190 0.15 -0.74 -9.71
C LYS A 190 0.67 -1.67 -8.61
N PRO A 191 1.08 -1.11 -7.44
CA PRO A 191 1.65 -1.87 -6.33
C PRO A 191 0.75 -3.00 -5.85
N THR A 192 1.27 -4.23 -5.83
CA THR A 192 0.56 -5.41 -5.33
C THR A 192 1.47 -6.24 -4.44
N VAL A 193 0.98 -6.68 -3.29
CA VAL A 193 1.72 -7.55 -2.37
C VAL A 193 0.96 -8.87 -2.23
N ILE A 194 1.66 -9.98 -2.42
CA ILE A 194 1.08 -11.32 -2.36
C ILE A 194 1.89 -12.16 -1.38
N THR A 195 1.22 -12.87 -0.47
CA THR A 195 1.85 -13.97 0.27
C THR A 195 1.36 -15.31 -0.25
N THR A 196 2.24 -16.31 -0.27
CA THR A 196 1.91 -17.66 -0.72
C THR A 196 2.91 -18.68 -0.17
N ASN A 197 2.49 -19.93 -0.02
CA ASN A 197 3.40 -21.04 0.26
C ASN A 197 3.85 -21.75 -1.02
N LEU A 198 3.20 -21.47 -2.13
CA LEU A 198 3.45 -22.11 -3.43
C LEU A 198 3.86 -21.06 -4.48
N THR A 199 4.78 -21.42 -5.35
CA THR A 199 5.15 -20.62 -6.53
C THR A 199 5.29 -21.52 -7.73
N GLY A 200 5.30 -20.94 -8.92
CA GLY A 200 5.47 -21.68 -10.16
C GLY A 200 4.35 -22.68 -10.43
N GLU A 201 4.70 -23.85 -10.91
CA GLU A 201 3.74 -24.91 -11.27
C GLU A 201 2.85 -25.37 -10.12
N PRO A 202 3.32 -25.53 -8.86
CA PRO A 202 2.45 -25.85 -7.74
C PRO A 202 1.35 -24.84 -7.47
N LEU A 203 1.58 -23.54 -7.71
CA LEU A 203 0.54 -22.52 -7.59
C LEU A 203 -0.48 -22.63 -8.73
N VAL A 204 0.02 -22.84 -9.95
CA VAL A 204 -0.82 -23.01 -11.15
C VAL A 204 -1.72 -24.24 -11.06
N ALA A 205 -1.20 -25.35 -10.52
CA ALA A 205 -1.97 -26.59 -10.34
C ALA A 205 -3.20 -26.42 -9.42
N ARG A 206 -3.31 -25.30 -8.70
CA ARG A 206 -4.49 -24.96 -7.89
C ARG A 206 -5.56 -24.19 -8.67
N MET A 207 -5.24 -23.76 -9.86
CA MET A 207 -6.10 -22.95 -10.73
C MET A 207 -6.62 -23.79 -11.91
N SER A 208 -7.54 -23.24 -12.67
CA SER A 208 -7.97 -23.86 -13.91
C SER A 208 -6.83 -23.91 -14.91
N SER A 209 -6.88 -24.90 -15.83
CA SER A 209 -5.84 -25.08 -16.85
C SER A 209 -5.69 -23.87 -17.79
N GLU A 210 -6.70 -23.03 -17.90
CA GLU A 210 -6.69 -21.88 -18.81
C GLU A 210 -6.05 -20.63 -18.19
N MET A 211 -6.41 -20.30 -16.96
CA MET A 211 -5.98 -19.04 -16.30
C MET A 211 -4.63 -19.16 -15.58
N GLY A 212 -4.31 -20.35 -15.05
CA GLY A 212 -3.12 -20.56 -14.26
C GLY A 212 -1.82 -20.22 -15.00
N PRO A 213 -1.55 -20.79 -16.19
CA PRO A 213 -0.32 -20.50 -16.96
C PRO A 213 -0.17 -19.03 -17.33
N ALA A 214 -1.29 -18.38 -17.72
CA ALA A 214 -1.29 -16.95 -18.07
C ALA A 214 -0.97 -16.07 -16.87
N LEU A 215 -1.56 -16.36 -15.70
CA LEU A 215 -1.27 -15.66 -14.45
C LEU A 215 0.20 -15.86 -14.04
N LEU A 216 0.72 -17.09 -14.10
CA LEU A 216 2.11 -17.39 -13.76
C LEU A 216 3.10 -16.59 -14.62
N ARG A 217 2.84 -16.48 -15.93
CA ARG A 217 3.66 -15.66 -16.83
C ARG A 217 3.70 -14.20 -16.35
N ARG A 218 2.55 -13.61 -16.03
CA ARG A 218 2.48 -12.23 -15.53
C ARG A 218 3.25 -12.08 -14.22
N LEU A 219 3.06 -13.00 -13.27
CA LEU A 219 3.77 -12.96 -11.99
C LEU A 219 5.29 -13.09 -12.17
N ARG A 220 5.79 -13.97 -13.05
CA ARG A 220 7.23 -14.10 -13.34
C ARG A 220 7.82 -12.82 -13.94
N GLU A 221 7.10 -12.20 -14.87
CA GLU A 221 7.56 -11.00 -15.57
C GLU A 221 7.55 -9.76 -14.67
N PHE A 222 6.49 -9.55 -13.87
CA PHE A 222 6.22 -8.29 -13.17
C PHE A 222 6.46 -8.33 -11.65
N SER A 223 6.97 -9.43 -11.09
CA SER A 223 7.20 -9.49 -9.64
C SER A 223 8.67 -9.50 -9.22
N VAL A 224 8.86 -9.11 -7.95
CA VAL A 224 10.02 -9.45 -7.14
C VAL A 224 9.58 -10.52 -6.16
N THR A 225 10.19 -11.71 -6.19
CA THR A 225 9.90 -12.79 -5.24
C THR A 225 10.97 -12.82 -4.16
N ILE A 226 10.53 -12.83 -2.89
CA ILE A 226 11.40 -12.88 -1.72
C ILE A 226 10.92 -14.02 -0.82
N SER A 227 11.88 -14.86 -0.40
CA SER A 227 11.64 -15.94 0.57
C SER A 227 12.22 -15.52 1.91
N PRO A 228 11.40 -14.98 2.82
CA PRO A 228 11.84 -14.55 4.14
C PRO A 228 12.02 -15.72 5.10
#